data_904494162559db3b921c5cd3b4a3a534
#
_entry.id   904494162559db3b921c5cd3b4a3a534
#
_cell.length_a   1.000
_cell.length_b   1.000
_cell.length_c   1.000
_cell.angle_alpha   90.00
_cell.angle_beta   90.00
_cell.angle_gamma   90.00
#
_symmetry.space_group_name_H-M   'P 1'
#
loop_
_entity.id
_entity.type
_entity.pdbx_description
1 polymer ?
#
loop_
_entity_poly.entity_id
_entity_poly.type
_entity_poly.pdbx_seq_one_letter_code
_entity_poly.pdbx_strand_id
1 'polypeptide(L)'
;MTINVTLLLIIATTLTSIAAFNNQAVMDKLIFYPPAVSRRNEWYRFFSCGLIHANIPHLIFNMYALYLFGTGQDFIGMDGLKHNTGVESFFTDVFGKTGYLLYFVMYAGAVGVCLLPTYRKNKDNYYYRSLGASGGVSAVVFAKIVLDPINGIGLVFIPVFIAGFLFGFIYLLISYQLDKSNNKTINHSAHIWGSVFGAVFIIAICEATGKYPLLSEFIGRIKNLRIDQIISFGGG
;
A
#
# COMPACT_ATOMS: atom_id res chain seq x y z
N MET A 1 -2.92 -24.01 -10.59
CA MET A 1 -1.95 -23.10 -9.94
C MET A 1 -2.64 -21.75 -9.81
N THR A 2 -2.94 -21.30 -8.62
CA THR A 2 -3.51 -19.96 -8.41
C THR A 2 -2.39 -18.93 -8.58
N ILE A 3 -2.61 -17.93 -9.44
CA ILE A 3 -1.67 -16.83 -9.61
C ILE A 3 -1.75 -15.97 -8.34
N ASN A 4 -0.62 -15.73 -7.68
CA ASN A 4 -0.55 -14.80 -6.55
C ASN A 4 0.09 -13.49 -7.05
N VAL A 5 -0.74 -12.47 -7.26
CA VAL A 5 -0.33 -11.17 -7.79
C VAL A 5 0.62 -10.47 -6.83
N THR A 6 0.39 -10.57 -5.52
CA THR A 6 1.28 -10.01 -4.49
C THR A 6 2.70 -10.56 -4.62
N LEU A 7 2.85 -11.88 -4.76
CA LEU A 7 4.17 -12.50 -4.93
C LEU A 7 4.83 -12.11 -6.24
N LEU A 8 4.06 -12.00 -7.33
CA LEU A 8 4.58 -11.51 -8.61
C LEU A 8 5.10 -10.07 -8.50
N LEU A 9 4.37 -9.20 -7.82
CA LEU A 9 4.79 -7.81 -7.56
C LEU A 9 6.07 -7.78 -6.70
N ILE A 10 6.15 -8.60 -5.65
CA ILE A 10 7.33 -8.71 -4.78
C ILE A 10 8.55 -9.17 -5.59
N ILE A 11 8.42 -10.24 -6.38
CA ILE A 11 9.51 -10.78 -7.19
C ILE A 11 9.98 -9.75 -8.21
N ALA A 12 9.07 -9.15 -8.98
CA ALA A 12 9.40 -8.14 -9.99
C ALA A 12 10.11 -6.93 -9.37
N THR A 13 9.59 -6.42 -8.25
CA THR A 13 10.16 -5.28 -7.53
C THR A 13 11.54 -5.61 -6.94
N THR A 14 11.70 -6.79 -6.34
CA THR A 14 12.97 -7.21 -5.75
C THR A 14 14.04 -7.37 -6.82
N LEU A 15 13.75 -8.07 -7.91
CA LEU A 15 14.71 -8.25 -9.01
C LEU A 15 15.11 -6.93 -9.65
N THR A 16 14.15 -6.04 -9.89
CA THR A 16 14.41 -4.72 -10.46
C THR A 16 15.23 -3.84 -9.52
N SER A 17 14.94 -3.87 -8.21
CA SER A 17 15.71 -3.13 -7.19
C SER A 17 17.14 -3.63 -7.10
N ILE A 18 17.36 -4.96 -7.10
CA ILE A 18 18.71 -5.55 -7.09
C ILE A 18 19.49 -5.13 -8.35
N ALA A 19 18.84 -5.17 -9.52
CA ALA A 19 19.46 -4.69 -10.76
C ALA A 19 19.86 -3.20 -10.67
N ALA A 20 18.99 -2.36 -10.08
CA ALA A 20 19.26 -0.93 -9.90
C ALA A 20 20.36 -0.65 -8.87
N PHE A 21 20.48 -1.45 -7.81
CA PHE A 21 21.60 -1.33 -6.84
C PHE A 21 22.96 -1.59 -7.47
N ASN A 22 23.02 -2.47 -8.47
CA ASN A 22 24.25 -2.84 -9.15
C ASN A 22 24.49 -2.04 -10.44
N ASN A 23 23.52 -1.22 -10.89
CA ASN A 23 23.64 -0.48 -12.15
C ASN A 23 22.96 0.89 -12.06
N GLN A 24 23.78 1.94 -11.95
CA GLN A 24 23.30 3.33 -11.84
C GLN A 24 22.48 3.76 -13.07
N ALA A 25 22.76 3.26 -14.27
CA ALA A 25 21.98 3.60 -15.46
C ALA A 25 20.54 3.05 -15.37
N VAL A 26 20.33 1.87 -14.75
CA VAL A 26 19.01 1.33 -14.45
C VAL A 26 18.30 2.21 -13.42
N MET A 27 18.99 2.59 -12.34
CA MET A 27 18.47 3.49 -11.32
C MET A 27 17.99 4.81 -11.94
N ASP A 28 18.84 5.49 -12.72
CA ASP A 28 18.56 6.79 -13.32
C ASP A 28 17.43 6.73 -14.36
N LYS A 29 17.29 5.61 -15.07
CA LYS A 29 16.22 5.39 -16.03
C LYS A 29 14.88 5.21 -15.36
N LEU A 30 14.81 4.52 -14.22
CA LEU A 30 13.54 4.12 -13.59
C LEU A 30 13.06 5.10 -12.50
N ILE A 31 13.98 5.89 -11.89
CA ILE A 31 13.64 6.82 -10.82
C ILE A 31 12.63 7.89 -11.26
N PHE A 32 11.70 8.26 -10.39
CA PHE A 32 10.78 9.36 -10.63
C PHE A 32 11.55 10.67 -10.63
N TYR A 33 11.63 11.28 -11.80
CA TYR A 33 12.28 12.56 -12.04
C TYR A 33 11.32 13.51 -12.76
N PRO A 34 10.61 14.38 -12.02
CA PRO A 34 9.56 15.23 -12.57
C PRO A 34 9.95 16.06 -13.80
N PRO A 35 11.15 16.68 -13.89
CA PRO A 35 11.55 17.39 -15.10
C PRO A 35 11.66 16.51 -16.36
N ALA A 36 12.00 15.23 -16.22
CA ALA A 36 12.02 14.31 -17.35
C ALA A 36 10.60 13.99 -17.84
N VAL A 37 9.66 13.87 -16.91
CA VAL A 37 8.25 13.68 -17.26
C VAL A 37 7.72 14.88 -18.04
N SER A 38 7.93 16.11 -17.55
CA SER A 38 7.37 17.31 -18.17
C SER A 38 8.04 17.69 -19.49
N ARG A 39 9.36 17.49 -19.63
CA ARG A 39 10.15 17.96 -20.77
C ARG A 39 10.45 16.89 -21.81
N ARG A 40 10.49 15.60 -21.42
CA ARG A 40 10.85 14.48 -22.30
C ARG A 40 9.71 13.46 -22.47
N ASN A 41 8.51 13.75 -21.88
CA ASN A 41 7.34 12.87 -21.90
C ASN A 41 7.61 11.47 -21.30
N GLU A 42 8.50 11.36 -20.30
CA GLU A 42 8.85 10.09 -19.68
C GLU A 42 7.83 9.68 -18.59
N TRP A 43 6.53 9.59 -18.97
CA TRP A 43 5.40 9.28 -18.07
C TRP A 43 5.51 7.91 -17.41
N TYR A 44 6.24 6.97 -18.01
CA TYR A 44 6.48 5.65 -17.41
C TYR A 44 7.12 5.74 -16.03
N ARG A 45 7.82 6.84 -15.71
CA ARG A 45 8.46 7.08 -14.40
C ARG A 45 7.49 7.15 -13.24
N PHE A 46 6.21 7.42 -13.49
CA PHE A 46 5.17 7.32 -12.48
C PHE A 46 5.01 5.90 -11.93
N PHE A 47 5.28 4.90 -12.76
CA PHE A 47 5.12 3.49 -12.41
C PHE A 47 6.47 2.82 -12.14
N SER A 48 7.48 3.07 -12.96
CA SER A 48 8.76 2.39 -12.87
C SER A 48 9.52 2.70 -11.58
N CYS A 49 9.33 3.88 -11.00
CA CYS A 49 9.94 4.23 -9.72
C CYS A 49 9.45 3.37 -8.56
N GLY A 50 8.26 2.77 -8.66
CA GLY A 50 7.74 1.81 -7.70
C GLY A 50 8.45 0.45 -7.71
N LEU A 51 9.25 0.17 -8.74
CA LEU A 51 10.02 -1.07 -8.88
C LEU A 51 11.44 -0.98 -8.31
N ILE A 52 11.88 0.20 -7.88
CA ILE A 52 13.24 0.42 -7.38
C ILE A 52 13.22 1.06 -6.00
N HIS A 53 14.26 0.81 -5.22
CA HIS A 53 14.40 1.27 -3.84
C HIS A 53 15.75 1.94 -3.58
N ALA A 54 15.84 2.78 -2.54
CA ALA A 54 17.07 3.51 -2.22
C ALA A 54 18.15 2.60 -1.61
N ASN A 55 17.73 1.59 -0.85
CA ASN A 55 18.60 0.66 -0.14
C ASN A 55 17.86 -0.63 0.23
N ILE A 56 18.60 -1.61 0.73
CA ILE A 56 18.07 -2.92 1.13
C ILE A 56 17.01 -2.82 2.24
N PRO A 57 17.21 -2.07 3.36
CA PRO A 57 16.16 -1.91 4.37
C PRO A 57 14.85 -1.34 3.80
N HIS A 58 14.93 -0.33 2.93
CA HIS A 58 13.75 0.25 2.27
C HIS A 58 13.00 -0.79 1.41
N LEU A 59 13.74 -1.61 0.65
CA LEU A 59 13.16 -2.72 -0.11
C LEU A 59 12.49 -3.73 0.80
N ILE A 60 13.19 -4.21 1.84
CA ILE A 60 12.67 -5.24 2.76
C ILE A 60 11.39 -4.76 3.44
N PHE A 61 11.34 -3.54 3.96
CA PHE A 61 10.15 -2.99 4.63
C PHE A 61 8.94 -2.93 3.68
N ASN A 62 9.14 -2.48 2.45
CA ASN A 62 8.05 -2.43 1.48
C ASN A 62 7.56 -3.83 1.10
N MET A 63 8.48 -4.76 0.81
CA MET A 63 8.12 -6.12 0.40
C MET A 63 7.50 -6.92 1.55
N TYR A 64 7.99 -6.74 2.78
CA TYR A 64 7.40 -7.36 3.96
C TYR A 64 5.98 -6.86 4.22
N ALA A 65 5.76 -5.55 4.18
CA ALA A 65 4.42 -5.00 4.34
C ALA A 65 3.48 -5.44 3.21
N LEU A 66 3.95 -5.42 1.96
CA LEU A 66 3.17 -5.90 0.82
C LEU A 66 2.81 -7.39 0.97
N TYR A 67 3.76 -8.22 1.41
CA TYR A 67 3.51 -9.63 1.69
C TYR A 67 2.45 -9.78 2.79
N LEU A 68 2.67 -9.17 3.95
CA LEU A 68 1.80 -9.31 5.12
C LEU A 68 0.35 -8.90 4.84
N PHE A 69 0.14 -7.74 4.24
CA PHE A 69 -1.20 -7.19 3.99
C PHE A 69 -1.82 -7.67 2.68
N GLY A 70 -1.00 -7.96 1.67
CA GLY A 70 -1.46 -8.45 0.38
C GLY A 70 -1.89 -9.91 0.42
N THR A 71 -1.01 -10.81 0.90
CA THR A 71 -1.32 -12.24 1.00
C THR A 71 -2.15 -12.60 2.22
N GLY A 72 -1.99 -11.84 3.34
CA GLY A 72 -2.67 -12.10 4.60
C GLY A 72 -2.23 -13.41 5.27
N GLN A 73 -3.04 -13.83 6.24
CA GLN A 73 -2.87 -15.08 6.98
C GLN A 73 -4.09 -15.98 6.81
N ASP A 74 -3.85 -17.27 6.70
CA ASP A 74 -4.90 -18.28 6.68
C ASP A 74 -5.34 -18.61 8.11
N PHE A 75 -6.64 -18.75 8.33
CA PHE A 75 -7.20 -19.23 9.58
C PHE A 75 -8.43 -20.11 9.33
N ILE A 76 -8.78 -20.95 10.30
CA ILE A 76 -10.00 -21.75 10.26
C ILE A 76 -11.08 -20.99 11.03
N GLY A 77 -12.15 -20.62 10.33
CA GLY A 77 -13.30 -19.94 10.93
C GLY A 77 -14.14 -20.88 11.82
N MET A 78 -15.07 -20.32 12.58
CA MET A 78 -16.03 -21.09 13.39
C MET A 78 -16.99 -21.95 12.53
N ASP A 79 -17.09 -21.65 11.24
CA ASP A 79 -17.78 -22.43 10.23
C ASP A 79 -16.99 -23.67 9.75
N GLY A 80 -15.77 -23.87 10.26
CA GLY A 80 -14.86 -24.94 9.85
C GLY A 80 -14.20 -24.74 8.49
N LEU A 81 -14.40 -23.58 7.83
CA LEU A 81 -13.82 -23.27 6.55
C LEU A 81 -12.49 -22.49 6.72
N LYS A 82 -11.66 -22.60 5.71
CA LYS A 82 -10.41 -21.85 5.62
C LYS A 82 -10.69 -20.46 5.08
N HIS A 83 -10.33 -19.45 5.84
CA HIS A 83 -10.40 -18.05 5.47
C HIS A 83 -9.00 -17.45 5.36
N ASN A 84 -8.87 -16.38 4.59
CA ASN A 84 -7.62 -15.63 4.47
C ASN A 84 -7.87 -14.14 4.71
N THR A 85 -6.97 -13.49 5.44
CA THR A 85 -7.09 -12.07 5.80
C THR A 85 -6.49 -11.12 4.77
N GLY A 86 -5.91 -11.62 3.67
CA GLY A 86 -5.23 -10.81 2.66
C GLY A 86 -6.16 -9.97 1.80
N VAL A 87 -5.67 -8.81 1.39
CA VAL A 87 -6.43 -7.94 0.47
C VAL A 87 -6.61 -8.61 -0.90
N GLU A 88 -5.60 -9.32 -1.41
CA GLU A 88 -5.71 -10.08 -2.66
C GLU A 88 -6.80 -11.16 -2.57
N SER A 89 -6.82 -11.92 -1.45
CA SER A 89 -7.85 -12.94 -1.22
C SER A 89 -9.25 -12.31 -1.19
N PHE A 90 -9.42 -11.21 -0.49
CA PHE A 90 -10.71 -10.50 -0.50
C PHE A 90 -11.17 -10.17 -1.93
N PHE A 91 -10.28 -9.60 -2.76
CA PHE A 91 -10.64 -9.31 -4.14
C PHE A 91 -11.03 -10.56 -4.93
N THR A 92 -10.31 -11.67 -4.75
CA THR A 92 -10.62 -12.91 -5.47
C THR A 92 -11.87 -13.61 -4.96
N ASP A 93 -12.15 -13.53 -3.67
CA ASP A 93 -13.35 -14.12 -3.06
C ASP A 93 -14.62 -13.37 -3.49
N VAL A 94 -14.55 -12.03 -3.54
CA VAL A 94 -15.71 -11.20 -3.91
C VAL A 94 -15.91 -11.09 -5.43
N PHE A 95 -14.82 -10.99 -6.19
CA PHE A 95 -14.86 -10.69 -7.62
C PHE A 95 -14.41 -11.86 -8.52
N GLY A 96 -14.05 -13.00 -7.94
CA GLY A 96 -13.55 -14.16 -8.68
C GLY A 96 -12.24 -13.83 -9.43
N LYS A 97 -12.08 -14.37 -10.64
CA LYS A 97 -10.87 -14.13 -11.45
C LYS A 97 -10.60 -12.65 -11.77
N THR A 98 -11.64 -11.83 -11.86
CA THR A 98 -11.50 -10.37 -12.06
C THR A 98 -10.84 -9.70 -10.86
N GLY A 99 -10.94 -10.31 -9.67
CA GLY A 99 -10.30 -9.82 -8.44
C GLY A 99 -8.79 -9.66 -8.56
N TYR A 100 -8.09 -10.55 -9.26
CA TYR A 100 -6.65 -10.41 -9.53
C TYR A 100 -6.33 -9.12 -10.29
N LEU A 101 -7.12 -8.81 -11.32
CA LEU A 101 -6.95 -7.59 -12.10
C LEU A 101 -7.28 -6.35 -11.27
N LEU A 102 -8.36 -6.37 -10.49
CA LEU A 102 -8.77 -5.25 -9.64
C LEU A 102 -7.72 -4.95 -8.56
N TYR A 103 -7.18 -5.97 -7.92
CA TYR A 103 -6.10 -5.82 -6.94
C TYR A 103 -4.84 -5.23 -7.59
N PHE A 104 -4.43 -5.75 -8.76
CA PHE A 104 -3.31 -5.19 -9.52
C PHE A 104 -3.54 -3.72 -9.91
N VAL A 105 -4.74 -3.39 -10.40
CA VAL A 105 -5.11 -2.01 -10.79
C VAL A 105 -5.09 -1.08 -9.58
N MET A 106 -5.58 -1.53 -8.43
CA MET A 106 -5.49 -0.76 -7.18
C MET A 106 -4.03 -0.47 -6.82
N TYR A 107 -3.16 -1.49 -6.80
CA TYR A 107 -1.76 -1.31 -6.46
C TYR A 107 -1.03 -0.41 -7.46
N ALA A 108 -1.09 -0.72 -8.76
CA ALA A 108 -0.41 0.03 -9.80
C ALA A 108 -0.96 1.46 -9.94
N GLY A 109 -2.29 1.61 -9.85
CA GLY A 109 -2.95 2.91 -9.84
C GLY A 109 -2.48 3.80 -8.68
N ALA A 110 -2.35 3.20 -7.48
CA ALA A 110 -1.84 3.92 -6.31
C ALA A 110 -0.39 4.39 -6.51
N VAL A 111 0.49 3.53 -7.07
CA VAL A 111 1.89 3.89 -7.37
C VAL A 111 1.95 5.13 -8.29
N GLY A 112 1.07 5.18 -9.31
CA GLY A 112 1.02 6.32 -10.23
C GLY A 112 0.36 7.57 -9.63
N VAL A 113 -0.84 7.41 -9.07
CA VAL A 113 -1.68 8.53 -8.61
C VAL A 113 -1.06 9.23 -7.40
N CYS A 114 -0.43 8.50 -6.48
CA CYS A 114 0.21 9.09 -5.30
C CYS A 114 1.31 10.12 -5.62
N LEU A 115 1.88 10.05 -6.81
CA LEU A 115 2.94 10.96 -7.26
C LEU A 115 2.40 12.24 -7.94
N LEU A 116 1.10 12.35 -8.22
CA LEU A 116 0.55 13.53 -8.90
C LEU A 116 0.77 14.84 -8.14
N PRO A 117 0.54 14.92 -6.80
CA PRO A 117 0.84 16.12 -6.03
C PRO A 117 2.33 16.45 -6.03
N THR A 118 3.17 15.43 -5.86
CA THR A 118 4.63 15.56 -5.91
C THR A 118 5.11 16.06 -7.28
N TYR A 119 4.54 15.54 -8.36
CA TYR A 119 4.81 16.02 -9.72
C TYR A 119 4.48 17.50 -9.88
N ARG A 120 3.26 17.91 -9.52
CA ARG A 120 2.83 19.31 -9.63
C ARG A 120 3.76 20.26 -8.89
N LYS A 121 4.24 19.86 -7.70
CA LYS A 121 5.13 20.67 -6.86
C LYS A 121 6.57 20.72 -7.41
N ASN A 122 7.04 19.69 -8.09
CA ASN A 122 8.45 19.50 -8.44
C ASN A 122 8.71 19.39 -9.96
N LYS A 123 7.75 19.71 -10.83
CA LYS A 123 7.90 19.55 -12.29
C LYS A 123 9.09 20.31 -12.90
N ASP A 124 9.54 21.40 -12.25
CA ASP A 124 10.66 22.21 -12.65
C ASP A 124 11.85 22.15 -11.66
N ASN A 125 11.78 21.23 -10.67
CA ASN A 125 12.83 21.06 -9.67
C ASN A 125 13.85 19.99 -10.12
N TYR A 126 14.97 20.41 -10.66
CA TYR A 126 16.03 19.53 -11.19
C TYR A 126 16.76 18.71 -10.12
N TYR A 127 16.62 19.05 -8.85
CA TYR A 127 17.23 18.32 -7.73
C TYR A 127 16.32 17.26 -7.12
N TYR A 128 15.03 17.30 -7.46
CA TYR A 128 14.07 16.37 -6.87
C TYR A 128 14.07 15.01 -7.57
N ARG A 129 14.15 13.96 -6.78
CA ARG A 129 13.99 12.57 -7.21
C ARG A 129 13.22 11.79 -6.15
N SER A 130 12.47 10.78 -6.57
CA SER A 130 11.71 9.91 -5.66
C SER A 130 11.65 8.49 -6.22
N LEU A 131 11.56 7.50 -5.33
CA LEU A 131 11.47 6.09 -5.68
C LEU A 131 10.85 5.29 -4.53
N GLY A 132 10.43 4.06 -4.83
CA GLY A 132 9.90 3.11 -3.85
C GLY A 132 8.44 2.71 -4.11
N ALA A 133 8.12 1.49 -3.74
CA ALA A 133 6.80 0.90 -3.85
C ALA A 133 5.77 1.46 -2.85
N SER A 134 6.21 2.33 -1.93
CA SER A 134 5.47 2.69 -0.72
C SER A 134 4.09 3.30 -0.96
N GLY A 135 3.86 4.00 -2.08
CA GLY A 135 2.52 4.48 -2.45
C GLY A 135 1.53 3.34 -2.69
N GLY A 136 1.95 2.31 -3.45
CA GLY A 136 1.16 1.09 -3.67
C GLY A 136 1.01 0.25 -2.40
N VAL A 137 2.07 0.10 -1.61
CA VAL A 137 2.03 -0.60 -0.32
C VAL A 137 1.08 0.08 0.65
N SER A 138 1.12 1.41 0.76
CA SER A 138 0.18 2.18 1.59
C SER A 138 -1.27 1.97 1.14
N ALA A 139 -1.53 1.84 -0.17
CA ALA A 139 -2.87 1.54 -0.66
C ALA A 139 -3.36 0.17 -0.20
N VAL A 140 -2.51 -0.87 -0.24
CA VAL A 140 -2.86 -2.21 0.25
C VAL A 140 -3.10 -2.20 1.75
N VAL A 141 -2.25 -1.53 2.54
CA VAL A 141 -2.43 -1.38 3.99
C VAL A 141 -3.76 -0.70 4.32
N PHE A 142 -4.09 0.39 3.64
CA PHE A 142 -5.33 1.12 3.91
C PHE A 142 -6.58 0.42 3.37
N ALA A 143 -6.46 -0.34 2.27
CA ALA A 143 -7.53 -1.25 1.87
C ALA A 143 -7.79 -2.30 2.96
N LYS A 144 -6.74 -2.88 3.56
CA LYS A 144 -6.88 -3.81 4.70
C LYS A 144 -7.54 -3.15 5.91
N ILE A 145 -7.15 -1.93 6.26
CA ILE A 145 -7.76 -1.17 7.37
C ILE A 145 -9.26 -0.94 7.13
N VAL A 146 -9.66 -0.64 5.91
CA VAL A 146 -11.08 -0.47 5.57
C VAL A 146 -11.83 -1.78 5.64
N LEU A 147 -11.22 -2.89 5.20
CA LEU A 147 -11.81 -4.24 5.29
C LEU A 147 -11.97 -4.72 6.73
N ASP A 148 -11.00 -4.40 7.58
CA ASP A 148 -10.94 -4.91 8.95
C ASP A 148 -10.38 -3.86 9.90
N PRO A 149 -11.20 -2.85 10.27
CA PRO A 149 -10.73 -1.67 10.98
C PRO A 149 -10.35 -1.92 12.44
N ILE A 150 -10.83 -3.00 13.04
CA ILE A 150 -10.56 -3.32 14.45
C ILE A 150 -9.45 -4.36 14.64
N ASN A 151 -9.04 -5.04 13.56
CA ASN A 151 -7.92 -5.98 13.64
C ASN A 151 -6.62 -5.25 14.01
N GLY A 152 -5.92 -5.79 15.02
CA GLY A 152 -4.69 -5.19 15.53
C GLY A 152 -3.56 -5.20 14.53
N ILE A 153 -2.98 -4.02 14.28
CA ILE A 153 -1.74 -3.87 13.50
C ILE A 153 -0.61 -3.65 14.49
N GLY A 154 0.35 -4.58 14.52
CA GLY A 154 1.51 -4.52 15.39
C GLY A 154 2.74 -3.95 14.70
N LEU A 155 3.65 -3.39 15.48
CA LEU A 155 4.99 -3.02 15.04
C LEU A 155 5.91 -4.23 15.20
N VAL A 156 6.79 -4.44 14.22
CA VAL A 156 7.78 -5.53 14.27
C VAL A 156 8.61 -5.39 15.56
N PHE A 157 8.75 -6.49 16.28
CA PHE A 157 9.48 -6.59 17.57
C PHE A 157 8.83 -5.92 18.79
N ILE A 158 7.68 -5.28 18.66
CA ILE A 158 6.96 -4.70 19.79
C ILE A 158 5.63 -5.45 19.93
N PRO A 159 5.40 -6.17 21.05
CA PRO A 159 4.18 -6.96 21.28
C PRO A 159 2.98 -6.06 21.65
N VAL A 160 2.81 -4.96 20.90
CA VAL A 160 1.69 -4.03 21.03
C VAL A 160 0.96 -3.97 19.71
N PHE A 161 -0.32 -4.25 19.72
CA PHE A 161 -1.19 -4.18 18.56
C PHE A 161 -2.20 -3.06 18.75
N ILE A 162 -2.35 -2.24 17.73
CA ILE A 162 -3.27 -1.10 17.72
C ILE A 162 -4.34 -1.38 16.67
N ALA A 163 -5.60 -1.14 16.99
CA ALA A 163 -6.70 -1.29 16.04
C ALA A 163 -6.40 -0.55 14.73
N GLY A 164 -6.68 -1.20 13.60
CA GLY A 164 -6.27 -0.73 12.28
C GLY A 164 -6.71 0.70 11.97
N PHE A 165 -7.95 1.08 12.34
CA PHE A 165 -8.43 2.45 12.12
C PHE A 165 -7.61 3.51 12.88
N LEU A 166 -7.19 3.20 14.13
CA LEU A 166 -6.37 4.10 14.93
C LEU A 166 -4.94 4.15 14.41
N PHE A 167 -4.38 2.99 14.03
CA PHE A 167 -3.08 2.91 13.36
C PHE A 167 -3.07 3.77 12.08
N GLY A 168 -4.09 3.63 11.23
CA GLY A 168 -4.21 4.41 10.01
C GLY A 168 -4.30 5.91 10.25
N PHE A 169 -5.07 6.34 11.26
CA PHE A 169 -5.15 7.74 11.65
C PHE A 169 -3.79 8.28 12.11
N ILE A 170 -3.10 7.57 13.00
CA ILE A 170 -1.78 7.96 13.51
C ILE A 170 -0.77 8.01 12.36
N TYR A 171 -0.77 7.00 11.48
CA TYR A 171 0.10 6.95 10.31
C TYR A 171 -0.08 8.16 9.39
N LEU A 172 -1.32 8.53 9.07
CA LEU A 172 -1.60 9.71 8.24
C LEU A 172 -1.19 11.02 8.92
N LEU A 173 -1.42 11.14 10.23
CA LEU A 173 -1.04 12.32 11.01
C LEU A 173 0.47 12.51 11.02
N ILE A 174 1.23 11.45 11.31
CA ILE A 174 2.70 11.47 11.29
C ILE A 174 3.21 11.78 9.87
N SER A 175 2.66 11.10 8.86
CA SER A 175 3.04 11.35 7.46
C SER A 175 2.78 12.80 7.04
N TYR A 176 1.67 13.40 7.47
CA TYR A 176 1.37 14.79 7.20
C TYR A 176 2.34 15.76 7.89
N GLN A 177 2.69 15.50 9.15
CA GLN A 177 3.67 16.33 9.88
C GLN A 177 5.06 16.25 9.24
N LEU A 178 5.47 15.04 8.85
CA LEU A 178 6.77 14.82 8.20
C LEU A 178 6.82 15.39 6.77
N ASP A 179 5.71 15.41 6.03
CA ASP A 179 5.64 16.06 4.71
C ASP A 179 5.84 17.58 4.80
N LYS A 180 5.43 18.19 5.91
CA LYS A 180 5.66 19.61 6.20
C LYS A 180 7.07 19.93 6.69
N SER A 181 7.77 18.94 7.21
CA SER A 181 9.14 19.12 7.69
C SER A 181 10.11 19.32 6.52
N ASN A 182 11.26 19.98 6.79
CA ASN A 182 12.29 20.20 5.77
C ASN A 182 13.11 18.92 5.46
N ASN A 183 12.84 17.80 6.12
CA ASN A 183 13.50 16.54 5.86
C ASN A 183 12.84 15.84 4.66
N LYS A 184 13.44 15.96 3.48
CA LYS A 184 12.90 15.49 2.19
C LYS A 184 13.41 14.12 1.78
N THR A 185 13.93 13.33 2.71
CA THR A 185 14.49 11.99 2.40
C THR A 185 13.42 11.01 1.97
N ILE A 186 12.19 11.13 2.49
CA ILE A 186 11.05 10.28 2.20
C ILE A 186 9.92 11.12 1.60
N ASN A 187 9.26 10.60 0.57
CA ASN A 187 8.09 11.24 -0.04
C ASN A 187 6.81 10.91 0.77
N HIS A 188 6.60 11.60 1.89
CA HIS A 188 5.44 11.39 2.76
C HIS A 188 4.11 11.75 2.07
N SER A 189 4.11 12.70 1.13
CA SER A 189 2.95 12.98 0.29
C SER A 189 2.48 11.75 -0.48
N ALA A 190 3.41 10.96 -1.05
CA ALA A 190 3.05 9.73 -1.75
C ALA A 190 2.43 8.68 -0.82
N HIS A 191 2.86 8.59 0.44
CA HIS A 191 2.24 7.70 1.43
C HIS A 191 0.79 8.10 1.72
N ILE A 192 0.52 9.39 1.94
CA ILE A 192 -0.82 9.91 2.20
C ILE A 192 -1.75 9.61 1.02
N TRP A 193 -1.34 10.01 -0.20
CA TRP A 193 -2.18 9.86 -1.38
C TRP A 193 -2.34 8.41 -1.82
N GLY A 194 -1.34 7.56 -1.59
CA GLY A 194 -1.44 6.12 -1.77
C GLY A 194 -2.48 5.50 -0.83
N SER A 195 -2.43 5.86 0.45
CA SER A 195 -3.40 5.44 1.48
C SER A 195 -4.83 5.83 1.12
N VAL A 196 -5.03 7.09 0.76
CA VAL A 196 -6.35 7.60 0.35
C VAL A 196 -6.84 6.89 -0.90
N PHE A 197 -5.97 6.69 -1.89
CA PHE A 197 -6.34 5.98 -3.12
C PHE A 197 -6.80 4.55 -2.83
N GLY A 198 -6.05 3.79 -2.04
CA GLY A 198 -6.39 2.40 -1.70
C GLY A 198 -7.73 2.29 -0.97
N ALA A 199 -7.94 3.14 0.05
CA ALA A 199 -9.21 3.18 0.79
C ALA A 199 -10.39 3.54 -0.12
N VAL A 200 -10.24 4.60 -0.93
CA VAL A 200 -11.31 5.04 -1.85
C VAL A 200 -11.56 3.99 -2.94
N PHE A 201 -10.52 3.39 -3.50
CA PHE A 201 -10.66 2.39 -4.55
C PHE A 201 -11.47 1.18 -4.09
N ILE A 202 -11.13 0.60 -2.93
CA ILE A 202 -11.82 -0.59 -2.44
C ILE A 202 -13.28 -0.29 -2.08
N ILE A 203 -13.55 0.86 -1.44
CA ILE A 203 -14.92 1.30 -1.16
C ILE A 203 -15.69 1.48 -2.48
N ALA A 204 -15.13 2.24 -3.42
CA ALA A 204 -15.81 2.55 -4.68
C ALA A 204 -16.14 1.29 -5.49
N ILE A 205 -15.25 0.30 -5.56
CA ILE A 205 -15.51 -0.91 -6.33
C ILE A 205 -16.56 -1.81 -5.66
N CYS A 206 -16.56 -1.89 -4.33
CA CYS A 206 -17.56 -2.65 -3.59
C CYS A 206 -18.95 -2.03 -3.73
N GLU A 207 -19.07 -0.72 -3.50
CA GLU A 207 -20.34 0.00 -3.60
C GLU A 207 -20.88 0.04 -5.03
N ALA A 208 -20.02 0.32 -6.02
CA ALA A 208 -20.42 0.37 -7.43
C ALA A 208 -20.91 -0.97 -7.98
N THR A 209 -20.39 -2.09 -7.46
CA THR A 209 -20.79 -3.43 -7.92
C THR A 209 -21.89 -4.04 -7.07
N GLY A 210 -22.13 -3.54 -5.85
CA GLY A 210 -23.06 -4.11 -4.88
C GLY A 210 -22.69 -5.53 -4.40
N LYS A 211 -21.48 -6.01 -4.71
CA LYS A 211 -21.07 -7.38 -4.38
C LYS A 211 -20.69 -7.59 -2.92
N TYR A 212 -20.30 -6.51 -2.25
CA TYR A 212 -19.96 -6.55 -0.82
C TYR A 212 -20.33 -5.22 -0.17
N PRO A 213 -21.10 -5.22 0.95
CA PRO A 213 -21.59 -3.99 1.59
C PRO A 213 -20.49 -3.38 2.49
N LEU A 214 -19.34 -3.03 1.92
CA LEU A 214 -18.12 -2.68 2.65
C LEU A 214 -18.31 -1.51 3.61
N LEU A 215 -19.00 -0.46 3.18
CA LEU A 215 -19.16 0.74 4.00
C LEU A 215 -20.05 0.47 5.22
N SER A 216 -21.13 -0.30 5.05
CA SER A 216 -22.00 -0.69 6.17
C SER A 216 -21.30 -1.61 7.15
N GLU A 217 -20.49 -2.57 6.66
CA GLU A 217 -19.65 -3.44 7.48
C GLU A 217 -18.62 -2.65 8.28
N PHE A 218 -17.89 -1.73 7.63
CA PHE A 218 -16.93 -0.85 8.28
C PHE A 218 -17.59 -0.04 9.42
N ILE A 219 -18.71 0.63 9.12
CA ILE A 219 -19.45 1.43 10.12
C ILE A 219 -19.97 0.54 11.25
N GLY A 220 -20.51 -0.63 10.93
CA GLY A 220 -21.00 -1.60 11.90
C GLY A 220 -19.93 -2.05 12.88
N ARG A 221 -18.73 -2.39 12.38
CA ARG A 221 -17.59 -2.77 13.20
C ARG A 221 -17.11 -1.63 14.12
N ILE A 222 -17.01 -0.40 13.59
CA ILE A 222 -16.63 0.77 14.42
C ILE A 222 -17.67 1.07 15.50
N LYS A 223 -18.98 0.97 15.20
CA LYS A 223 -20.03 1.20 16.20
C LYS A 223 -20.03 0.17 17.33
N ASN A 224 -19.65 -1.06 17.03
CA ASN A 224 -19.57 -2.17 18.00
C ASN A 224 -18.18 -2.36 18.61
N LEU A 225 -17.29 -1.38 18.43
CA LEU A 225 -15.92 -1.43 18.95
C LEU A 225 -15.91 -1.49 20.48
N ARG A 226 -15.16 -2.45 21.01
CA ARG A 226 -14.90 -2.59 22.45
C ARG A 226 -13.55 -1.95 22.80
N ILE A 227 -13.43 -1.44 24.01
CA ILE A 227 -12.21 -0.75 24.48
C ILE A 227 -10.99 -1.68 24.46
N ASP A 228 -11.16 -2.95 24.79
CA ASP A 228 -10.11 -3.98 24.77
C ASP A 228 -9.58 -4.29 23.34
N GLN A 229 -10.30 -3.92 22.29
CA GLN A 229 -9.88 -4.06 20.91
C GLN A 229 -9.06 -2.88 20.38
N ILE A 230 -8.99 -1.77 21.12
CA ILE A 230 -8.25 -0.57 20.68
C ILE A 230 -6.74 -0.82 20.76
N ILE A 231 -6.28 -1.38 21.87
CA ILE A 231 -4.87 -1.73 22.09
C ILE A 231 -4.85 -3.09 22.79
N SER A 232 -4.06 -4.01 22.26
CA SER A 232 -3.82 -5.33 22.85
C SER A 232 -2.32 -5.60 23.00
N PHE A 233 -1.96 -6.38 24.02
CA PHE A 233 -0.60 -6.76 24.35
C PHE A 233 -0.44 -8.27 24.24
N GLY A 234 0.59 -8.72 23.50
CA GLY A 234 0.80 -10.13 23.23
C GLY A 234 -0.06 -10.63 22.08
N GLY A 235 0.48 -11.54 21.28
CA GLY A 235 -0.27 -12.13 20.19
C GLY A 235 -1.49 -12.89 20.74
N GLY A 236 -2.66 -12.44 20.35
CA GLY A 236 -3.89 -13.21 20.49
C GLY A 236 -3.95 -14.29 19.43
#